data_c02b851c427914193aa3f2ff1411ec81
#
_entry.id   c02b851c427914193aa3f2ff1411ec81
#
_cell.length_a   1.000
_cell.length_b   1.000
_cell.length_c   1.000
_cell.angle_alpha   90.00
_cell.angle_beta   90.00
_cell.angle_gamma   90.00
#
_symmetry.space_group_name_H-M   'P 1'
#
loop_
_entity.id
_entity.type
_entity.pdbx_description
1 polymer ?
#
loop_
_entity_poly.entity_id
_entity_poly.type
_entity_poly.pdbx_seq_one_letter_code
_entity_poly.pdbx_strand_id
1 'polypeptide(L)'
;MLAFLVIFGIIFYMNESKGKLHPVTQITNDMVRIFGDMGFSVAMGPEMETEWNNFDALNVPGDHPARDMQDTFWIKTDGKPIIDELGHSLRPVMRTHTSPVQIRYMQEFINSGKNLEDETIAIIAPGKVFRNEATDATHEAQFHQIEGLVVGKNITMGDLKGTLLEFFKRFIGPDAEIRLRPSFFPFVEPGLEVDVKVGDRFIEMLGAGLVHPNVLENAGIDSTQYSGFAFGMGIDRLVILKTGISDVRYLYQGDLRINQF
;
A
#
# COMPACT_ATOMS: atom_id res chain seq x y z
N MET A 1 -47.85 30.90 6.89
CA MET A 1 -47.94 29.46 6.50
C MET A 1 -47.15 29.12 5.27
N LEU A 2 -47.00 30.02 4.29
CA LEU A 2 -46.20 29.74 3.07
C LEU A 2 -44.65 29.73 3.33
N ALA A 3 -44.16 30.53 4.25
CA ALA A 3 -42.72 30.59 4.56
C ALA A 3 -42.19 29.31 5.25
N PHE A 4 -43.02 28.60 6.01
CA PHE A 4 -42.66 27.36 6.68
C PHE A 4 -42.54 26.16 5.70
N LEU A 5 -43.33 26.16 4.61
CA LEU A 5 -43.25 25.07 3.61
C LEU A 5 -41.99 25.16 2.74
N VAL A 6 -41.50 26.42 2.49
CA VAL A 6 -40.25 26.60 1.69
C VAL A 6 -39.02 26.18 2.51
N ILE A 7 -38.99 26.45 3.80
CA ILE A 7 -37.89 26.02 4.69
C ILE A 7 -37.85 24.50 4.82
N PHE A 8 -39.03 23.85 4.94
CA PHE A 8 -39.12 22.38 5.01
C PHE A 8 -38.68 21.71 3.67
N GLY A 9 -39.05 22.33 2.52
CA GLY A 9 -38.63 21.81 1.21
C GLY A 9 -37.11 21.93 0.98
N ILE A 10 -36.50 23.03 1.42
CA ILE A 10 -35.05 23.21 1.29
C ILE A 10 -34.29 22.26 2.23
N ILE A 11 -34.76 22.04 3.44
CA ILE A 11 -34.14 21.07 4.37
C ILE A 11 -34.29 19.64 3.86
N PHE A 12 -35.40 19.28 3.23
CA PHE A 12 -35.56 17.95 2.62
C PHE A 12 -34.65 17.76 1.41
N TYR A 13 -34.47 18.80 0.56
CA TYR A 13 -33.56 18.75 -0.59
C TYR A 13 -32.08 18.67 -0.16
N MET A 14 -31.68 19.33 0.94
CA MET A 14 -30.32 19.25 1.48
C MET A 14 -30.03 17.89 2.16
N ASN A 15 -31.05 17.11 2.53
CA ASN A 15 -30.87 15.78 3.13
C ASN A 15 -30.78 14.64 2.09
N GLU A 16 -31.14 14.89 0.83
CA GLU A 16 -31.07 13.89 -0.24
C GLU A 16 -29.77 13.91 -1.04
N SER A 17 -28.99 14.98 -1.01
CA SER A 17 -27.68 15.04 -1.67
C SER A 17 -26.56 14.73 -0.68
N LYS A 18 -26.47 13.49 -0.20
CA LYS A 18 -25.22 13.01 0.38
C LYS A 18 -24.14 13.12 -0.69
N GLY A 19 -23.13 13.96 -0.47
CA GLY A 19 -21.98 14.02 -1.37
C GLY A 19 -21.37 12.62 -1.58
N LYS A 20 -20.82 12.37 -2.76
CA LYS A 20 -20.12 11.12 -3.05
C LYS A 20 -18.66 11.25 -2.62
N LEU A 21 -18.10 10.19 -2.09
CA LEU A 21 -16.68 10.11 -1.78
C LEU A 21 -15.87 10.11 -3.07
N HIS A 22 -14.65 10.64 -3.00
CA HIS A 22 -13.68 10.54 -4.09
C HIS A 22 -13.39 9.05 -4.43
N PRO A 23 -13.22 8.67 -5.72
CA PRO A 23 -13.01 7.28 -6.12
C PRO A 23 -11.87 6.57 -5.38
N VAL A 24 -10.74 7.24 -5.18
CA VAL A 24 -9.62 6.71 -4.38
C VAL A 24 -10.07 6.34 -2.96
N THR A 25 -10.85 7.22 -2.31
CA THR A 25 -11.38 6.97 -0.96
C THR A 25 -12.36 5.79 -0.97
N GLN A 26 -13.23 5.70 -1.97
CA GLN A 26 -14.18 4.58 -2.08
C GLN A 26 -13.44 3.24 -2.22
N ILE A 27 -12.49 3.16 -3.15
CA ILE A 27 -11.70 1.94 -3.38
C ILE A 27 -10.87 1.59 -2.14
N THR A 28 -10.23 2.57 -1.49
CA THR A 28 -9.48 2.34 -0.25
C THR A 28 -10.39 1.75 0.84
N ASN A 29 -11.58 2.30 1.02
CA ASN A 29 -12.55 1.79 2.00
C ASN A 29 -13.02 0.38 1.67
N ASP A 30 -13.27 0.07 0.39
CA ASP A 30 -13.62 -1.29 -0.04
C ASP A 30 -12.49 -2.28 0.25
N MET A 31 -11.24 -1.91 -0.04
CA MET A 31 -10.08 -2.75 0.24
C MET A 31 -9.89 -2.98 1.74
N VAL A 32 -9.97 -1.91 2.55
CA VAL A 32 -9.89 -1.99 4.02
C VAL A 32 -10.96 -2.92 4.56
N ARG A 33 -12.19 -2.83 4.07
CA ARG A 33 -13.27 -3.73 4.49
C ARG A 33 -13.00 -5.17 4.09
N ILE A 34 -12.60 -5.43 2.83
CA ILE A 34 -12.33 -6.79 2.35
C ILE A 34 -11.19 -7.44 3.14
N PHE A 35 -10.07 -6.75 3.31
CA PHE A 35 -8.95 -7.28 4.09
C PHE A 35 -9.29 -7.39 5.59
N GLY A 36 -10.07 -6.46 6.14
CA GLY A 36 -10.58 -6.54 7.51
C GLY A 36 -11.41 -7.81 7.74
N ASP A 37 -12.31 -8.15 6.80
CA ASP A 37 -13.10 -9.38 6.84
C ASP A 37 -12.23 -10.67 6.67
N MET A 38 -11.00 -10.50 6.15
CA MET A 38 -10.00 -11.58 6.04
C MET A 38 -9.04 -11.62 7.25
N GLY A 39 -9.26 -10.79 8.28
CA GLY A 39 -8.49 -10.78 9.52
C GLY A 39 -7.29 -9.82 9.53
N PHE A 40 -7.15 -8.95 8.54
CA PHE A 40 -6.09 -7.94 8.53
C PHE A 40 -6.48 -6.70 9.34
N SER A 41 -5.54 -6.15 10.07
CA SER A 41 -5.65 -4.86 10.74
C SER A 41 -5.05 -3.75 9.88
N VAL A 42 -5.54 -2.51 10.04
CA VAL A 42 -4.97 -1.35 9.35
C VAL A 42 -3.81 -0.78 10.16
N ALA A 43 -2.65 -0.67 9.53
CA ALA A 43 -1.48 0.01 10.08
C ALA A 43 -1.24 1.34 9.35
N MET A 44 -0.85 2.37 10.11
CA MET A 44 -0.57 3.70 9.58
C MET A 44 0.85 4.11 9.91
N GLY A 45 1.45 4.95 9.06
CA GLY A 45 2.77 5.51 9.27
C GLY A 45 2.95 6.87 8.61
N PRO A 46 4.05 7.59 8.90
CA PRO A 46 4.30 8.92 8.38
C PRO A 46 4.56 8.91 6.86
N GLU A 47 4.21 9.99 6.18
CA GLU A 47 4.55 10.19 4.76
C GLU A 47 6.02 10.58 4.57
N MET A 48 6.59 11.30 5.54
CA MET A 48 8.03 11.59 5.59
C MET A 48 8.72 10.54 6.45
N GLU A 49 9.64 9.81 5.84
CA GLU A 49 10.34 8.68 6.45
C GLU A 49 11.83 8.92 6.57
N THR A 50 12.51 8.03 7.29
CA THR A 50 13.96 7.96 7.29
C THR A 50 14.46 7.12 6.11
N GLU A 51 15.66 7.40 5.62
CA GLU A 51 16.34 6.58 4.63
C GLU A 51 16.40 5.12 5.06
N TRP A 52 16.70 4.87 6.34
CA TRP A 52 16.73 3.53 6.92
C TRP A 52 15.40 2.77 6.69
N ASN A 53 14.29 3.33 7.14
CA ASN A 53 12.99 2.64 7.04
C ASN A 53 12.51 2.49 5.59
N ASN A 54 12.84 3.48 4.72
CA ASN A 54 12.35 3.46 3.34
C ASN A 54 13.19 2.54 2.43
N PHE A 55 14.44 2.24 2.81
CA PHE A 55 15.36 1.49 1.97
C PHE A 55 16.17 0.42 2.72
N ASP A 56 17.02 0.79 3.67
CA ASP A 56 17.99 -0.15 4.25
C ASP A 56 17.31 -1.30 4.98
N ALA A 57 16.32 -0.99 5.82
CA ALA A 57 15.54 -1.98 6.56
C ALA A 57 14.76 -2.93 5.63
N LEU A 58 14.49 -2.50 4.41
CA LEU A 58 13.81 -3.26 3.35
C LEU A 58 14.78 -3.95 2.40
N ASN A 59 16.05 -4.11 2.81
CA ASN A 59 17.08 -4.80 2.01
C ASN A 59 17.33 -4.14 0.63
N VAL A 60 17.03 -2.85 0.47
CA VAL A 60 17.34 -2.12 -0.77
C VAL A 60 18.80 -1.69 -0.73
N PRO A 61 19.68 -2.11 -1.68
CA PRO A 61 21.10 -1.75 -1.68
C PRO A 61 21.33 -0.25 -1.83
N GLY A 62 22.50 0.23 -1.34
CA GLY A 62 22.86 1.65 -1.38
C GLY A 62 22.99 2.23 -2.81
N ASP A 63 23.33 1.39 -3.77
CA ASP A 63 23.50 1.70 -5.19
C ASP A 63 22.25 1.38 -6.04
N HIS A 64 21.13 1.04 -5.39
CA HIS A 64 19.90 0.72 -6.11
C HIS A 64 19.31 1.97 -6.79
N PRO A 65 18.89 1.89 -8.08
CA PRO A 65 18.37 3.04 -8.83
C PRO A 65 17.21 3.77 -8.14
N ALA A 66 16.34 3.06 -7.43
CA ALA A 66 15.22 3.68 -6.69
C ALA A 66 15.66 4.70 -5.61
N ARG A 67 16.94 4.70 -5.21
CA ARG A 67 17.51 5.72 -4.30
C ARG A 67 17.99 6.98 -5.02
N ASP A 68 18.02 6.98 -6.35
CA ASP A 68 18.43 8.15 -7.10
C ASP A 68 17.52 9.35 -6.84
N MET A 69 18.11 10.55 -6.90
CA MET A 69 17.37 11.81 -6.77
C MET A 69 16.35 12.01 -7.90
N GLN A 70 16.45 11.22 -8.98
CA GLN A 70 15.50 11.25 -10.08
C GLN A 70 14.21 10.50 -9.74
N ASP A 71 14.27 9.50 -8.84
CA ASP A 71 13.13 8.65 -8.50
C ASP A 71 12.57 8.92 -7.09
N THR A 72 13.35 9.60 -6.22
CA THR A 72 13.02 9.82 -4.81
C THR A 72 13.08 11.29 -4.43
N PHE A 73 12.04 11.79 -3.74
CA PHE A 73 12.06 13.12 -3.13
C PHE A 73 12.80 13.10 -1.80
N TRP A 74 14.06 13.51 -1.84
CA TRP A 74 14.88 13.71 -0.67
C TRP A 74 14.59 15.06 -0.03
N ILE A 75 14.34 15.08 1.27
CA ILE A 75 14.13 16.34 2.00
C ILE A 75 15.49 16.97 2.27
N LYS A 76 15.63 18.24 1.87
CA LYS A 76 16.85 19.01 2.12
C LYS A 76 16.95 19.32 3.61
N THR A 77 18.09 19.00 4.20
CA THR A 77 18.44 19.35 5.58
C THR A 77 19.62 20.28 5.56
N ASP A 78 19.66 21.25 6.47
CA ASP A 78 20.78 22.22 6.59
C ASP A 78 21.95 21.66 7.38
N GLY A 79 21.99 20.36 7.65
CA GLY A 79 22.95 19.73 8.55
C GLY A 79 23.64 18.50 7.96
N LYS A 80 24.52 17.93 8.78
CA LYS A 80 25.13 16.62 8.52
C LYS A 80 24.05 15.53 8.56
N PRO A 81 24.29 14.39 7.89
CA PRO A 81 23.40 13.23 8.03
C PRO A 81 23.21 12.91 9.52
N ILE A 82 21.96 12.77 9.93
CA ILE A 82 21.64 12.30 11.27
C ILE A 82 21.77 10.80 11.23
N ILE A 83 22.61 10.25 12.11
CA ILE A 83 22.82 8.80 12.26
C ILE A 83 22.38 8.45 13.68
N ASP A 84 21.61 7.37 13.84
CA ASP A 84 21.22 6.87 15.16
C ASP A 84 22.36 6.11 15.85
N GLU A 85 22.14 5.62 17.07
CA GLU A 85 23.11 4.89 17.88
C GLU A 85 23.53 3.55 17.25
N LEU A 86 22.74 3.01 16.34
CA LEU A 86 23.01 1.77 15.61
C LEU A 86 23.72 2.02 14.27
N GLY A 87 23.93 3.28 13.89
CA GLY A 87 24.58 3.67 12.63
C GLY A 87 23.60 3.80 11.45
N HIS A 88 22.30 3.80 11.70
CA HIS A 88 21.30 3.92 10.64
C HIS A 88 21.16 5.37 10.18
N SER A 89 21.01 5.58 8.86
CA SER A 89 20.75 6.91 8.31
C SER A 89 19.31 7.35 8.58
N LEU A 90 19.18 8.46 9.31
CA LEU A 90 17.92 9.14 9.56
C LEU A 90 17.65 10.29 8.56
N ARG A 91 18.35 10.31 7.42
CA ARG A 91 18.11 11.29 6.36
C ARG A 91 16.64 11.22 5.92
N PRO A 92 15.91 12.36 5.96
CA PRO A 92 14.49 12.34 5.65
C PRO A 92 14.22 12.25 4.15
N VAL A 93 13.20 11.47 3.81
CA VAL A 93 12.74 11.21 2.45
C VAL A 93 11.22 11.15 2.43
N MET A 94 10.58 11.56 1.33
CA MET A 94 9.17 11.22 1.12
C MET A 94 9.08 9.75 0.74
N ARG A 95 8.27 8.96 1.47
CA ARG A 95 8.19 7.52 1.27
C ARG A 95 7.78 7.18 -0.17
N THR A 96 8.51 6.26 -0.79
CA THR A 96 8.29 5.84 -2.19
C THR A 96 7.31 4.67 -2.32
N HIS A 97 6.97 4.06 -1.19
CA HIS A 97 6.01 2.97 -1.00
C HIS A 97 5.53 2.96 0.45
N THR A 98 4.54 2.14 0.79
CA THR A 98 4.04 2.05 2.17
C THR A 98 4.75 0.97 3.00
N SER A 99 5.75 0.26 2.45
CA SER A 99 6.54 -0.77 3.15
C SER A 99 7.23 -0.30 4.45
N PRO A 100 7.66 0.98 4.61
CA PRO A 100 8.16 1.46 5.90
C PRO A 100 7.21 1.23 7.06
N VAL A 101 5.90 1.26 6.80
CA VAL A 101 4.88 0.98 7.82
C VAL A 101 4.98 -0.47 8.31
N GLN A 102 5.35 -1.40 7.42
CA GLN A 102 5.55 -2.81 7.77
C GLN A 102 6.72 -2.97 8.75
N ILE A 103 7.85 -2.31 8.48
CA ILE A 103 9.03 -2.31 9.37
C ILE A 103 8.65 -1.75 10.74
N ARG A 104 8.03 -0.57 10.78
CA ARG A 104 7.60 0.08 12.02
C ARG A 104 6.66 -0.80 12.83
N TYR A 105 5.69 -1.42 12.16
CA TYR A 105 4.72 -2.28 12.83
C TYR A 105 5.38 -3.54 13.43
N MET A 106 6.27 -4.20 12.68
CA MET A 106 7.01 -5.36 13.19
C MET A 106 7.87 -5.00 14.40
N GLN A 107 8.61 -3.88 14.34
CA GLN A 107 9.42 -3.38 15.46
C GLN A 107 8.55 -3.04 16.68
N GLU A 108 7.42 -2.34 16.49
CA GLU A 108 6.49 -2.01 17.56
C GLU A 108 5.88 -3.26 18.19
N PHE A 109 5.51 -4.25 17.36
CA PHE A 109 4.98 -5.54 17.81
C PHE A 109 5.96 -6.23 18.77
N ILE A 110 7.22 -6.38 18.37
CA ILE A 110 8.26 -6.99 19.21
C ILE A 110 8.54 -6.15 20.47
N ASN A 111 8.68 -4.83 20.32
CA ASN A 111 8.97 -3.93 21.45
C ASN A 111 7.82 -3.84 22.47
N SER A 112 6.60 -4.15 22.06
CA SER A 112 5.44 -4.21 22.97
C SER A 112 5.40 -5.46 23.85
N GLY A 113 6.36 -6.38 23.68
CA GLY A 113 6.43 -7.67 24.39
C GLY A 113 5.52 -8.75 23.82
N LYS A 114 4.90 -8.50 22.67
CA LYS A 114 4.18 -9.53 21.91
C LYS A 114 5.17 -10.49 21.25
N ASN A 115 4.72 -11.70 20.99
CA ASN A 115 5.53 -12.70 20.31
C ASN A 115 4.74 -13.42 19.21
N LEU A 116 5.46 -13.90 18.21
CA LEU A 116 4.87 -14.62 17.07
C LEU A 116 4.52 -16.10 17.37
N GLU A 117 4.78 -16.57 18.60
CA GLU A 117 4.30 -17.87 19.07
C GLU A 117 2.79 -17.85 19.27
N ASP A 118 2.28 -16.72 19.77
CA ASP A 118 0.89 -16.57 20.21
C ASP A 118 0.04 -15.81 19.19
N GLU A 119 0.64 -14.91 18.40
CA GLU A 119 -0.09 -14.01 17.51
C GLU A 119 0.62 -13.84 16.16
N THR A 120 -0.10 -14.02 15.07
CA THR A 120 0.38 -13.74 13.70
C THR A 120 0.18 -12.28 13.38
N ILE A 121 1.19 -11.61 12.84
CA ILE A 121 1.04 -10.28 12.25
C ILE A 121 0.26 -10.42 10.94
N ALA A 122 -0.86 -9.70 10.80
CA ALA A 122 -1.61 -9.56 9.56
C ALA A 122 -2.10 -8.13 9.43
N ILE A 123 -1.46 -7.32 8.60
CA ILE A 123 -1.74 -5.90 8.43
C ILE A 123 -1.85 -5.50 6.97
N ILE A 124 -2.60 -4.43 6.74
CA ILE A 124 -2.57 -3.64 5.51
C ILE A 124 -2.18 -2.20 5.83
N ALA A 125 -1.41 -1.58 4.95
CA ALA A 125 -0.94 -0.20 5.08
C ALA A 125 -1.36 0.62 3.86
N PRO A 126 -2.58 1.19 3.83
CA PRO A 126 -2.98 2.13 2.80
C PRO A 126 -2.36 3.50 3.04
N GLY A 127 -1.94 4.19 1.97
CA GLY A 127 -1.44 5.54 2.11
C GLY A 127 -0.89 6.16 0.83
N LYS A 128 -0.62 7.46 0.90
CA LYS A 128 0.07 8.19 -0.14
C LYS A 128 1.54 7.80 -0.20
N VAL A 129 2.06 7.79 -1.42
CA VAL A 129 3.48 7.58 -1.72
C VAL A 129 3.92 8.60 -2.76
N PHE A 130 5.23 8.82 -2.86
CA PHE A 130 5.79 9.92 -3.65
C PHE A 130 6.96 9.40 -4.47
N ARG A 131 6.94 9.69 -5.78
CA ARG A 131 8.04 9.37 -6.69
C ARG A 131 8.33 10.57 -7.58
N ASN A 132 9.61 10.86 -7.77
CA ASN A 132 10.04 11.98 -8.60
C ASN A 132 10.05 11.56 -10.08
N GLU A 133 8.90 11.15 -10.58
CA GLU A 133 8.69 10.72 -11.96
C GLU A 133 7.98 11.81 -12.76
N ALA A 134 8.15 11.79 -14.07
CA ALA A 134 7.40 12.68 -14.96
C ALA A 134 5.91 12.29 -14.94
N THR A 135 5.05 13.29 -14.77
CA THR A 135 3.60 13.09 -14.79
C THR A 135 3.09 12.83 -16.21
N ASP A 136 2.37 11.71 -16.38
CA ASP A 136 1.69 11.35 -17.62
C ASP A 136 0.30 10.73 -17.36
N ALA A 137 -0.31 10.08 -18.34
CA ALA A 137 -1.63 9.47 -18.18
C ALA A 137 -1.67 8.28 -17.20
N THR A 138 -0.51 7.73 -16.85
CA THR A 138 -0.35 6.52 -16.03
C THR A 138 0.48 6.75 -14.76
N HIS A 139 1.19 7.88 -14.67
CA HIS A 139 2.09 8.22 -13.58
C HIS A 139 1.80 9.60 -13.01
N GLU A 140 1.85 9.69 -11.70
CA GLU A 140 1.79 10.92 -10.92
C GLU A 140 2.92 10.93 -9.88
N ALA A 141 3.44 12.12 -9.59
CA ALA A 141 4.48 12.29 -8.56
C ALA A 141 3.99 11.92 -7.14
N GLN A 142 2.69 11.92 -6.94
CA GLN A 142 1.99 11.52 -5.72
C GLN A 142 0.84 10.59 -6.12
N PHE A 143 0.77 9.41 -5.52
CA PHE A 143 -0.31 8.46 -5.76
C PHE A 143 -0.60 7.64 -4.49
N HIS A 144 -1.56 6.72 -4.54
CA HIS A 144 -1.93 5.90 -3.38
C HIS A 144 -1.55 4.45 -3.60
N GLN A 145 -0.98 3.85 -2.57
CA GLN A 145 -0.70 2.42 -2.48
C GLN A 145 -1.39 1.79 -1.27
N ILE A 146 -1.60 0.50 -1.35
CA ILE A 146 -1.88 -0.35 -0.20
C ILE A 146 -0.90 -1.51 -0.25
N GLU A 147 -0.26 -1.78 0.88
CA GLU A 147 0.59 -2.94 1.05
C GLU A 147 0.05 -3.82 2.16
N GLY A 148 0.25 -5.12 2.02
CA GLY A 148 -0.10 -6.09 3.03
C GLY A 148 1.11 -6.88 3.48
N LEU A 149 1.12 -7.25 4.76
CA LEU A 149 2.13 -8.06 5.40
C LEU A 149 1.46 -9.11 6.28
N VAL A 150 1.91 -10.34 6.15
CA VAL A 150 1.63 -11.41 7.12
C VAL A 150 2.96 -11.98 7.58
N VAL A 151 3.16 -12.12 8.90
CA VAL A 151 4.34 -12.77 9.50
C VAL A 151 3.90 -13.70 10.62
N GLY A 152 4.41 -14.92 10.60
CA GLY A 152 4.10 -15.94 11.59
C GLY A 152 4.87 -17.21 11.35
N LYS A 153 4.48 -18.30 12.03
CA LYS A 153 5.06 -19.62 11.80
C LYS A 153 4.53 -20.24 10.50
N ASN A 154 5.44 -20.84 9.73
CA ASN A 154 5.10 -21.62 8.53
C ASN A 154 4.27 -20.89 7.48
N ILE A 155 4.42 -19.57 7.36
CA ILE A 155 3.78 -18.79 6.29
C ILE A 155 4.43 -19.15 4.95
N THR A 156 3.60 -19.42 3.95
CA THR A 156 4.03 -19.99 2.66
C THR A 156 3.59 -19.16 1.48
N MET A 157 4.15 -19.44 0.31
CA MET A 157 3.70 -18.93 -0.98
C MET A 157 2.25 -19.32 -1.30
N GLY A 158 1.78 -20.45 -0.78
CA GLY A 158 0.39 -20.90 -0.89
C GLY A 158 -0.57 -19.96 -0.17
N ASP A 159 -0.19 -19.49 1.02
CA ASP A 159 -0.97 -18.52 1.80
C ASP A 159 -1.05 -17.17 1.10
N LEU A 160 0.06 -16.68 0.54
CA LEU A 160 0.08 -15.47 -0.29
C LEU A 160 -0.87 -15.60 -1.48
N LYS A 161 -0.76 -16.69 -2.26
CA LYS A 161 -1.62 -16.92 -3.42
C LYS A 161 -3.09 -17.00 -3.02
N GLY A 162 -3.40 -17.71 -1.94
CA GLY A 162 -4.77 -17.86 -1.41
C GLY A 162 -5.35 -16.51 -1.01
N THR A 163 -4.59 -15.71 -0.26
CA THR A 163 -4.97 -14.36 0.18
C THR A 163 -5.28 -13.44 -1.00
N LEU A 164 -4.40 -13.38 -1.99
CA LEU A 164 -4.59 -12.52 -3.16
C LEU A 164 -5.76 -12.97 -4.03
N LEU A 165 -5.92 -14.28 -4.25
CA LEU A 165 -7.04 -14.80 -5.02
C LEU A 165 -8.38 -14.50 -4.33
N GLU A 166 -8.46 -14.67 -3.01
CA GLU A 166 -9.66 -14.36 -2.22
C GLU A 166 -9.98 -12.86 -2.26
N PHE A 167 -8.96 -12.00 -2.12
CA PHE A 167 -9.13 -10.55 -2.27
C PHE A 167 -9.72 -10.20 -3.64
N PHE A 168 -9.16 -10.68 -4.74
CA PHE A 168 -9.63 -10.34 -6.07
C PHE A 168 -11.03 -10.92 -6.36
N LYS A 169 -11.37 -12.10 -5.84
CA LYS A 169 -12.72 -12.64 -5.92
C LYS A 169 -13.76 -11.73 -5.24
N ARG A 170 -13.44 -11.18 -4.09
CA ARG A 170 -14.33 -10.23 -3.39
C ARG A 170 -14.34 -8.85 -4.02
N PHE A 171 -13.23 -8.42 -4.61
CA PHE A 171 -13.10 -7.09 -5.17
C PHE A 171 -13.65 -6.96 -6.61
N ILE A 172 -13.37 -7.94 -7.47
CA ILE A 172 -13.78 -7.94 -8.89
C ILE A 172 -14.99 -8.82 -9.11
N GLY A 173 -15.01 -10.01 -8.54
CA GLY A 173 -16.07 -10.99 -8.69
C GLY A 173 -15.59 -12.44 -8.54
N PRO A 174 -16.51 -13.39 -8.35
CA PRO A 174 -16.18 -14.79 -8.00
C PRO A 174 -15.33 -15.51 -9.06
N ASP A 175 -15.38 -15.08 -10.31
CA ASP A 175 -14.63 -15.65 -11.43
C ASP A 175 -13.25 -15.01 -11.63
N ALA A 176 -12.75 -14.21 -10.66
CA ALA A 176 -11.44 -13.59 -10.75
C ALA A 176 -10.34 -14.64 -10.86
N GLU A 177 -9.48 -14.49 -11.85
CA GLU A 177 -8.32 -15.33 -12.09
C GLU A 177 -7.04 -14.51 -11.89
N ILE A 178 -6.05 -15.08 -11.21
CA ILE A 178 -4.72 -14.50 -11.05
C ILE A 178 -3.65 -15.39 -11.67
N ARG A 179 -2.59 -14.75 -12.17
CA ARG A 179 -1.39 -15.42 -12.67
C ARG A 179 -0.18 -14.86 -11.94
N LEU A 180 0.66 -15.74 -11.41
CA LEU A 180 1.90 -15.39 -10.74
C LEU A 180 3.05 -15.55 -11.73
N ARG A 181 3.91 -14.54 -11.85
CA ARG A 181 5.12 -14.57 -12.66
C ARG A 181 6.33 -14.27 -11.77
N PRO A 182 7.44 -15.00 -11.88
CA PRO A 182 8.67 -14.67 -11.16
C PRO A 182 9.12 -13.24 -11.49
N SER A 183 9.53 -12.50 -10.47
CA SER A 183 10.09 -11.16 -10.57
C SER A 183 11.07 -10.93 -9.43
N PHE A 184 11.80 -9.84 -9.46
CA PHE A 184 12.77 -9.49 -8.44
C PHE A 184 12.38 -8.19 -7.73
N PHE A 185 12.32 -8.26 -6.40
CA PHE A 185 12.21 -7.10 -5.51
C PHE A 185 13.14 -7.32 -4.31
N PRO A 186 13.94 -6.33 -3.87
CA PRO A 186 14.95 -6.52 -2.82
C PRO A 186 14.40 -7.04 -1.49
N PHE A 187 13.15 -6.71 -1.19
CA PHE A 187 12.50 -6.98 0.10
C PHE A 187 11.73 -8.31 0.16
N VAL A 188 11.67 -9.08 -0.93
CA VAL A 188 11.01 -10.40 -0.99
C VAL A 188 11.85 -11.42 -1.76
N GLU A 189 11.84 -12.68 -1.31
CA GLU A 189 12.53 -13.79 -1.97
C GLU A 189 11.78 -15.11 -1.69
N PRO A 190 11.21 -15.80 -2.71
CA PRO A 190 11.08 -15.37 -4.08
C PRO A 190 10.09 -14.23 -4.27
N GLY A 191 10.42 -13.33 -5.21
CA GLY A 191 9.55 -12.24 -5.64
C GLY A 191 8.67 -12.62 -6.83
N LEU A 192 7.48 -12.04 -6.89
CA LEU A 192 6.48 -12.31 -7.91
C LEU A 192 5.79 -11.03 -8.37
N GLU A 193 5.49 -10.95 -9.64
CA GLU A 193 4.45 -10.09 -10.18
C GLU A 193 3.14 -10.87 -10.28
N VAL A 194 2.04 -10.20 -9.95
CA VAL A 194 0.70 -10.80 -9.96
C VAL A 194 -0.14 -10.09 -11.00
N ASP A 195 -0.52 -10.85 -12.01
CA ASP A 195 -1.45 -10.40 -13.04
C ASP A 195 -2.87 -10.85 -12.69
N VAL A 196 -3.84 -10.01 -13.01
CA VAL A 196 -5.27 -10.29 -12.88
C VAL A 196 -5.91 -10.32 -14.25
N LYS A 197 -6.78 -11.29 -14.47
CA LYS A 197 -7.54 -11.41 -15.73
C LYS A 197 -8.66 -10.37 -15.79
N VAL A 198 -8.62 -9.56 -16.84
CA VAL A 198 -9.64 -8.55 -17.15
C VAL A 198 -10.11 -8.77 -18.58
N GLY A 199 -11.32 -9.29 -18.76
CA GLY A 199 -11.78 -9.79 -20.04
C GLY A 199 -10.90 -10.95 -20.51
N ASP A 200 -10.34 -10.85 -21.72
CA ASP A 200 -9.46 -11.88 -22.31
C ASP A 200 -7.97 -11.62 -22.05
N ARG A 201 -7.61 -10.62 -21.23
CA ARG A 201 -6.21 -10.22 -21.01
C ARG A 201 -5.82 -10.34 -19.54
N PHE A 202 -4.55 -10.64 -19.31
CA PHE A 202 -3.92 -10.51 -18.01
C PHE A 202 -3.24 -9.15 -17.90
N ILE A 203 -3.54 -8.42 -16.86
CA ILE A 203 -2.97 -7.10 -16.55
C ILE A 203 -2.20 -7.22 -15.23
N GLU A 204 -0.95 -6.79 -15.23
CA GLU A 204 -0.14 -6.70 -14.01
C GLU A 204 -0.77 -5.71 -13.02
N MET A 205 -0.98 -6.16 -11.79
CA MET A 205 -1.66 -5.38 -10.76
C MET A 205 -0.80 -5.07 -9.56
N LEU A 206 0.12 -5.98 -9.18
CA LEU A 206 0.89 -5.84 -7.95
C LEU A 206 2.19 -6.66 -7.95
N GLY A 207 3.14 -6.23 -7.12
CA GLY A 207 4.29 -7.02 -6.71
C GLY A 207 4.02 -7.73 -5.38
N ALA A 208 4.57 -8.94 -5.21
CA ALA A 208 4.41 -9.75 -4.00
C ALA A 208 5.57 -10.72 -3.81
N GLY A 209 5.64 -11.38 -2.66
CA GLY A 209 6.60 -12.46 -2.42
C GLY A 209 6.67 -12.85 -0.96
N LEU A 210 7.53 -13.82 -0.65
CA LEU A 210 7.89 -14.11 0.73
C LEU A 210 8.85 -13.03 1.23
N VAL A 211 8.64 -12.56 2.45
CA VAL A 211 9.49 -11.52 3.05
C VAL A 211 10.94 -12.00 3.11
N HIS A 212 11.86 -11.19 2.60
CA HIS A 212 13.28 -11.53 2.60
C HIS A 212 13.79 -11.68 4.06
N PRO A 213 14.61 -12.69 4.36
CA PRO A 213 15.15 -12.90 5.71
C PRO A 213 15.76 -11.63 6.34
N ASN A 214 16.54 -10.87 5.58
CA ASN A 214 17.14 -9.63 6.06
C ASN A 214 16.11 -8.60 6.53
N VAL A 215 14.92 -8.55 5.92
CA VAL A 215 13.84 -7.64 6.32
C VAL A 215 13.24 -8.04 7.67
N LEU A 216 13.07 -9.34 7.92
CA LEU A 216 12.66 -9.85 9.22
C LEU A 216 13.70 -9.55 10.30
N GLU A 217 14.98 -9.84 10.02
CA GLU A 217 16.11 -9.57 10.93
C GLU A 217 16.23 -8.07 11.26
N ASN A 218 16.12 -7.19 10.27
CA ASN A 218 16.15 -5.74 10.45
C ASN A 218 14.98 -5.23 11.31
N ALA A 219 13.89 -5.97 11.34
CA ALA A 219 12.75 -5.68 12.21
C ALA A 219 12.84 -6.34 13.60
N GLY A 220 13.89 -7.15 13.87
CA GLY A 220 14.10 -7.87 15.13
C GLY A 220 13.37 -9.21 15.22
N ILE A 221 13.02 -9.81 14.08
CA ILE A 221 12.34 -11.10 13.99
C ILE A 221 13.32 -12.17 13.49
N ASP A 222 13.44 -13.29 14.22
CA ASP A 222 14.28 -14.43 13.86
C ASP A 222 13.74 -15.14 12.58
N SER A 223 14.40 -14.89 11.46
CA SER A 223 14.03 -15.44 10.15
C SER A 223 14.21 -16.94 10.03
N THR A 224 14.89 -17.59 11.00
CA THR A 224 15.02 -19.07 11.04
C THR A 224 13.79 -19.74 11.64
N GLN A 225 12.99 -19.02 12.42
CA GLN A 225 11.80 -19.53 13.10
C GLN A 225 10.50 -19.03 12.46
N TYR A 226 10.53 -17.82 11.87
CA TYR A 226 9.36 -17.18 11.32
C TYR A 226 9.54 -16.84 9.84
N SER A 227 8.45 -16.87 9.15
CA SER A 227 8.37 -16.49 7.74
C SER A 227 7.20 -15.53 7.53
N GLY A 228 7.15 -14.90 6.37
CA GLY A 228 6.06 -14.00 6.04
C GLY A 228 5.90 -13.84 4.55
N PHE A 229 4.79 -13.24 4.15
CA PHE A 229 4.62 -12.72 2.80
C PHE A 229 4.24 -11.24 2.83
N ALA A 230 4.60 -10.54 1.77
CA ALA A 230 4.19 -9.18 1.54
C ALA A 230 3.67 -8.99 0.11
N PHE A 231 2.81 -7.99 -0.08
CA PHE A 231 2.34 -7.55 -1.39
C PHE A 231 2.09 -6.05 -1.39
N GLY A 232 2.23 -5.42 -2.57
CA GLY A 232 1.98 -3.99 -2.72
C GLY A 232 1.30 -3.68 -4.04
N MET A 233 0.17 -2.93 -4.00
CA MET A 233 -0.58 -2.54 -5.18
C MET A 233 -0.94 -1.07 -5.20
N GLY A 234 -0.93 -0.47 -6.40
CA GLY A 234 -1.39 0.90 -6.62
C GLY A 234 -2.91 1.00 -6.54
N ILE A 235 -3.43 1.79 -5.59
CA ILE A 235 -4.88 2.02 -5.46
C ILE A 235 -5.42 2.73 -6.69
N ASP A 236 -4.70 3.70 -7.22
CA ASP A 236 -5.07 4.46 -8.42
C ASP A 236 -5.29 3.54 -9.62
N ARG A 237 -4.48 2.48 -9.76
CA ARG A 237 -4.64 1.49 -10.82
C ARG A 237 -5.93 0.68 -10.67
N LEU A 238 -6.31 0.36 -9.43
CA LEU A 238 -7.59 -0.30 -9.13
C LEU A 238 -8.78 0.62 -9.38
N VAL A 239 -8.62 1.93 -9.10
CA VAL A 239 -9.64 2.94 -9.44
C VAL A 239 -9.86 2.96 -10.96
N ILE A 240 -8.79 3.06 -11.74
CA ILE A 240 -8.85 3.03 -13.21
C ILE A 240 -9.56 1.76 -13.71
N LEU A 241 -9.18 0.61 -13.16
CA LEU A 241 -9.79 -0.67 -13.51
C LEU A 241 -11.32 -0.69 -13.26
N LYS A 242 -11.75 -0.16 -12.12
CA LYS A 242 -13.14 -0.22 -11.67
C LYS A 242 -14.03 0.86 -12.29
N THR A 243 -13.46 2.03 -12.58
CA THR A 243 -14.23 3.20 -13.09
C THR A 243 -14.12 3.41 -14.60
N GLY A 244 -13.07 2.84 -15.23
CA GLY A 244 -12.78 3.07 -16.65
C GLY A 244 -12.16 4.46 -16.94
N ILE A 245 -11.73 5.21 -15.91
CA ILE A 245 -11.00 6.46 -16.08
C ILE A 245 -9.73 6.19 -16.89
N SER A 246 -9.49 6.96 -17.95
CA SER A 246 -8.39 6.73 -18.89
C SER A 246 -7.08 7.42 -18.52
N ASP A 247 -7.11 8.33 -17.54
CA ASP A 247 -5.97 9.18 -17.18
C ASP A 247 -5.94 9.40 -15.67
N VAL A 248 -4.84 8.97 -15.03
CA VAL A 248 -4.66 9.03 -13.57
C VAL A 248 -4.71 10.46 -13.04
N ARG A 249 -4.30 11.45 -13.86
CA ARG A 249 -4.28 12.88 -13.48
C ARG A 249 -5.65 13.40 -13.10
N TYR A 250 -6.73 12.83 -13.63
CA TYR A 250 -8.09 13.22 -13.26
C TYR A 250 -8.41 12.98 -11.79
N LEU A 251 -7.72 12.03 -11.15
CA LEU A 251 -7.88 11.78 -9.72
C LEU A 251 -7.32 12.91 -8.84
N TYR A 252 -6.45 13.77 -9.39
CA TYR A 252 -5.71 14.78 -8.62
C TYR A 252 -5.97 16.24 -9.04
N GLN A 253 -6.75 16.46 -10.12
CA GLN A 253 -7.03 17.80 -10.65
C GLN A 253 -8.09 18.59 -9.87
N GLY A 254 -8.74 17.97 -8.87
CA GLY A 254 -9.79 18.63 -8.07
C GLY A 254 -11.12 18.83 -8.79
N ASP A 255 -11.34 18.17 -9.92
CA ASP A 255 -12.60 18.20 -10.65
C ASP A 255 -13.63 17.32 -9.96
N LEU A 256 -14.68 17.93 -9.40
CA LEU A 256 -15.71 17.22 -8.64
C LEU A 256 -16.53 16.24 -9.49
N ARG A 257 -16.48 16.33 -10.83
CA ARG A 257 -17.15 15.35 -11.72
C ARG A 257 -16.58 13.95 -11.55
N ILE A 258 -15.34 13.83 -11.08
CA ILE A 258 -14.72 12.52 -10.77
C ILE A 258 -15.50 11.72 -9.73
N ASN A 259 -16.26 12.40 -8.85
CA ASN A 259 -17.05 11.74 -7.82
C ASN A 259 -18.35 11.11 -8.32
N GLN A 260 -18.61 11.16 -9.62
CA GLN A 260 -19.80 10.54 -10.25
C GLN A 260 -19.56 9.07 -10.62
N PHE A 261 -18.33 8.59 -10.59
CA PHE A 261 -17.94 7.21 -10.85
C PHE A 261 -18.19 6.30 -9.66
#